data_b0f4ddfd98ee896e78535ec4fbc4a244
#
_entry.id   b0f4ddfd98ee896e78535ec4fbc4a244
#
_cell.length_a   1.000
_cell.length_b   1.000
_cell.length_c   1.000
_cell.angle_alpha   90.00
_cell.angle_beta   90.00
_cell.angle_gamma   90.00
#
_symmetry.space_group_name_H-M   'P 1'
#
loop_
_entity.id
_entity.type
_entity.pdbx_description
1 polymer ?
#
loop_
_entity_poly.entity_id
_entity_poly.type
_entity_poly.pdbx_seq_one_letter_code
_entity_poly.pdbx_strand_id
1 'polypeptide(L)'
;MKKFEFKVLKKSKFARLGLIQTYRGNIETPAFMPVGTQATVKACTIDDIKKTRSQIILSNTYHLMIRPGVERIKHAGGLHKFMNCDLPILSLIHI
;
A
#
# COMPACT_ATOMS: atom_id res chain seq x y z
N MET A 1 9.80 2.49 18.29
CA MET A 1 9.65 2.10 16.88
C MET A 1 8.83 0.83 16.78
N LYS A 2 7.75 0.87 16.02
CA LYS A 2 6.90 -0.31 15.84
C LYS A 2 7.61 -1.34 14.97
N LYS A 3 7.63 -2.58 15.40
CA LYS A 3 8.17 -3.66 14.59
C LYS A 3 7.17 -4.08 13.52
N PHE A 4 7.69 -4.49 12.36
CA PHE A 4 6.88 -5.14 11.35
C PHE A 4 6.58 -6.56 11.84
N GLU A 5 5.31 -6.85 12.08
CA GLU A 5 4.89 -8.15 12.63
C GLU A 5 3.62 -8.64 11.95
N PHE A 6 3.48 -9.96 11.88
CA PHE A 6 2.24 -10.60 11.48
C PHE A 6 1.74 -11.47 12.62
N LYS A 7 0.45 -11.30 12.96
CA LYS A 7 -0.21 -12.08 14.01
C LYS A 7 -1.46 -12.75 13.45
N VAL A 8 -1.66 -14.02 13.80
CA VAL A 8 -2.92 -14.70 13.52
C VAL A 8 -3.84 -14.47 14.70
N LEU A 9 -4.95 -13.76 14.47
CA LEU A 9 -5.89 -13.41 15.54
C LEU A 9 -6.93 -14.51 15.76
N LYS A 10 -7.39 -15.18 14.69
CA LYS A 10 -8.42 -16.19 14.78
C LYS A 10 -8.30 -17.15 13.61
N LYS A 11 -8.57 -18.42 13.88
CA LYS A 11 -8.60 -19.48 12.86
C LYS A 11 -9.96 -20.19 12.85
N SER A 12 -10.42 -20.59 11.67
CA SER A 12 -11.60 -21.42 11.48
C SER A 12 -11.35 -22.36 10.29
N LYS A 13 -11.08 -23.63 10.53
CA LYS A 13 -10.74 -24.64 9.50
C LYS A 13 -9.66 -24.12 8.53
N PHE A 14 -10.05 -23.69 7.33
CA PHE A 14 -9.13 -23.19 6.30
C PHE A 14 -9.05 -21.67 6.28
N ALA A 15 -9.86 -20.97 7.08
CA ALA A 15 -9.87 -19.51 7.15
C ALA A 15 -9.10 -19.02 8.36
N ARG A 16 -8.54 -17.84 8.25
CA ARG A 16 -7.89 -17.18 9.37
C ARG A 16 -8.02 -15.65 9.27
N LEU A 17 -8.14 -15.02 10.42
CA LEU A 17 -8.09 -13.58 10.56
C LEU A 17 -6.69 -13.22 11.07
N GLY A 18 -6.00 -12.35 10.37
CA GLY A 18 -4.66 -11.95 10.75
C GLY A 18 -4.52 -10.45 10.84
N LEU A 19 -3.37 -10.03 11.34
CA LEU A 19 -3.04 -8.61 11.49
C LEU A 19 -1.58 -8.40 11.11
N ILE A 20 -1.34 -7.53 10.14
CA ILE A 20 0.00 -7.08 9.79
C ILE A 20 0.22 -5.72 10.45
N GLN A 21 1.19 -5.63 11.36
CA GLN A 21 1.54 -4.38 12.00
C GLN A 21 2.69 -3.74 11.24
N THR A 22 2.48 -2.53 10.72
CA THR A 22 3.50 -1.80 10.00
C THR A 22 3.76 -0.45 10.65
N TYR A 23 4.84 0.19 10.23
CA TYR A 23 5.17 1.53 10.70
C TYR A 23 4.07 2.55 10.40
N ARG A 24 3.32 2.37 9.31
CA ARG A 24 2.29 3.31 8.90
C ARG A 24 0.87 2.92 9.29
N GLY A 25 0.70 1.77 9.92
CA GLY A 25 -0.60 1.34 10.40
C GLY A 25 -0.76 -0.16 10.36
N ASN A 26 -1.92 -0.61 10.79
CA ASN A 26 -2.25 -2.03 10.84
C ASN A 26 -3.08 -2.43 9.63
N ILE A 27 -2.86 -3.64 9.13
CA ILE A 27 -3.58 -4.20 8.00
C ILE A 27 -4.26 -5.46 8.47
N GLU A 28 -5.59 -5.49 8.42
CA GLU A 28 -6.36 -6.68 8.75
C GLU A 28 -6.37 -7.62 7.54
N THR A 29 -6.06 -8.89 7.75
CA THR A 29 -6.06 -9.86 6.66
C THR A 29 -7.20 -10.86 6.85
N PRO A 30 -7.82 -11.35 5.77
CA PRO A 30 -7.50 -11.08 4.37
C PRO A 30 -7.81 -9.64 3.97
N ALA A 31 -7.03 -9.09 3.03
CA ALA A 31 -7.17 -7.72 2.58
C ALA A 31 -7.07 -7.62 1.07
N PHE A 32 -7.87 -6.71 0.48
CA PHE A 32 -7.72 -6.34 -0.92
C PHE A 32 -6.73 -5.19 -1.03
N MET A 33 -5.82 -5.28 -2.01
CA MET A 33 -4.83 -4.24 -2.26
C MET A 33 -5.15 -3.54 -3.59
N PRO A 34 -5.70 -2.32 -3.55
CA PRO A 34 -5.87 -1.53 -4.78
C PRO A 34 -4.53 -1.30 -5.46
N VAL A 35 -4.52 -1.35 -6.79
CA VAL A 35 -3.29 -1.21 -7.57
C VAL A 35 -3.08 0.24 -7.98
N GLY A 36 -1.97 0.85 -7.52
CA GLY A 36 -1.58 2.21 -7.88
C GLY A 36 -0.30 2.21 -8.71
N THR A 37 -0.40 1.78 -9.97
CA THR A 37 0.75 1.52 -10.82
C THR A 37 1.63 2.74 -11.05
N GLN A 38 1.04 3.90 -11.33
CA GLN A 38 1.76 5.15 -11.56
C GLN A 38 1.51 6.15 -10.45
N ALA A 39 1.59 5.68 -9.21
CA ALA A 39 1.28 6.47 -8.00
C ALA A 39 -0.18 6.89 -7.94
N THR A 40 -1.05 6.22 -8.68
CA THR A 40 -2.49 6.48 -8.66
C THR A 40 -3.25 5.21 -9.01
N VAL A 41 -4.40 5.03 -8.38
CA VAL A 41 -5.35 3.98 -8.76
C VAL A 41 -6.23 4.58 -9.86
N LYS A 42 -6.28 3.91 -11.02
CA LYS A 42 -7.00 4.44 -12.18
C LYS A 42 -8.45 4.80 -11.84
N ALA A 43 -8.85 6.00 -12.26
CA ALA A 43 -10.20 6.55 -12.09
C ALA A 43 -10.62 6.75 -10.64
N CYS A 44 -9.67 6.69 -9.68
CA CYS A 44 -9.96 6.90 -8.26
C CYS A 44 -9.00 7.92 -7.65
N THR A 45 -9.52 8.77 -6.77
CA THR A 45 -8.68 9.62 -5.94
C THR A 45 -8.25 8.87 -4.69
N ILE A 46 -7.29 9.42 -3.94
CA ILE A 46 -6.90 8.83 -2.66
C ILE A 46 -8.08 8.83 -1.68
N ASP A 47 -8.91 9.87 -1.72
CA ASP A 47 -10.11 9.92 -0.88
C ASP A 47 -11.08 8.79 -1.23
N ASP A 48 -11.22 8.48 -2.52
CA ASP A 48 -12.06 7.34 -2.95
C ASP A 48 -11.52 6.01 -2.39
N ILE A 49 -10.20 5.84 -2.41
CA ILE A 49 -9.55 4.65 -1.87
C ILE A 49 -9.79 4.53 -0.37
N LYS A 50 -9.67 5.63 0.37
CA LYS A 50 -9.93 5.63 1.81
C LYS A 50 -11.37 5.30 2.14
N LYS A 51 -12.32 5.72 1.30
CA LYS A 51 -13.73 5.39 1.48
C LYS A 51 -14.01 3.90 1.35
N THR A 52 -13.20 3.16 0.59
CA THR A 52 -13.34 1.70 0.48
C THR A 52 -12.80 0.97 1.72
N ARG A 53 -12.19 1.70 2.66
CA ARG A 53 -11.55 1.15 3.86
C ARG A 53 -10.35 0.28 3.54
N SER A 54 -9.72 0.50 2.39
CA SER A 54 -8.48 -0.18 2.03
C SER A 54 -7.37 0.26 2.97
N GLN A 55 -6.59 -0.68 3.46
CA GLN A 55 -5.54 -0.43 4.44
C GLN A 55 -4.15 -0.50 3.86
N ILE A 56 -4.02 -0.92 2.60
CA ILE A 56 -2.75 -1.06 1.91
C ILE A 56 -2.96 -0.83 0.42
N ILE A 57 -1.97 -0.22 -0.23
CA ILE A 57 -1.99 0.01 -1.67
C ILE A 57 -0.81 -0.73 -2.29
N LEU A 58 -1.06 -1.35 -3.45
CA LEU A 58 -0.03 -2.03 -4.22
C LEU A 58 0.51 -1.08 -5.28
N SER A 59 1.83 -0.98 -5.40
CA SER A 59 2.45 -0.19 -6.45
C SER A 59 3.53 -1.02 -7.16
N ASN A 60 4.03 -0.52 -8.28
CA ASN A 60 5.05 -1.20 -9.05
C ASN A 60 6.25 -0.28 -9.25
N THR A 61 7.38 -0.65 -8.65
CA THR A 61 8.58 0.16 -8.69
C THR A 61 9.09 0.38 -10.12
N TYR A 62 9.00 -0.65 -10.96
CA TYR A 62 9.45 -0.54 -12.35
C TYR A 62 8.66 0.54 -13.09
N HIS A 63 7.34 0.53 -12.98
CA HIS A 63 6.50 1.53 -13.63
C HIS A 63 6.72 2.93 -13.07
N LEU A 64 6.97 3.04 -11.77
CA LEU A 64 7.26 4.33 -11.13
C LEU A 64 8.60 4.90 -11.59
N MET A 65 9.59 4.07 -11.87
CA MET A 65 10.88 4.51 -12.41
C MET A 65 10.72 5.14 -13.80
N ILE A 66 9.82 4.61 -14.61
CA ILE A 66 9.55 5.11 -15.96
C ILE A 66 8.66 6.35 -15.91
N ARG A 67 7.58 6.28 -15.14
CA ARG A 67 6.62 7.39 -14.95
C ARG A 67 6.08 7.38 -13.54
N PRO A 68 6.15 8.50 -12.83
CA PRO A 68 6.66 9.83 -13.18
C PRO A 68 8.18 9.94 -13.18
N GLY A 69 8.91 8.92 -12.71
CA GLY A 69 10.34 8.92 -12.60
C GLY A 69 10.82 9.17 -11.18
N VAL A 70 11.99 8.62 -10.85
CA VAL A 70 12.55 8.66 -9.50
C VAL A 70 12.78 10.09 -9.02
N GLU A 71 13.25 10.97 -9.92
CA GLU A 71 13.56 12.36 -9.55
C GLU A 71 12.32 13.11 -9.07
N ARG A 72 11.20 12.96 -9.75
CA ARG A 72 9.97 13.66 -9.36
C ARG A 72 9.46 13.18 -8.01
N ILE A 73 9.52 11.87 -7.77
CA ILE A 73 9.08 11.29 -6.50
C ILE A 73 10.00 11.77 -5.38
N LYS A 74 11.30 11.83 -5.63
CA LYS A 74 12.28 12.31 -4.66
C LYS A 74 12.05 13.78 -4.33
N HIS A 75 11.81 14.64 -5.33
CA HIS A 75 11.51 16.05 -5.11
C HIS A 75 10.24 16.26 -4.29
N ALA A 76 9.26 15.40 -4.44
CA ALA A 76 8.03 15.47 -3.67
C ALA A 76 8.22 15.03 -2.22
N GLY A 77 9.34 14.43 -1.87
CA GLY A 77 9.63 13.96 -0.51
C GLY A 77 9.35 12.48 -0.30
N GLY A 78 9.26 11.71 -1.37
CA GLY A 78 9.02 10.27 -1.33
C GLY A 78 7.65 9.90 -1.88
N LEU A 79 7.41 8.60 -2.01
CA LEU A 79 6.20 8.10 -2.67
C LEU A 79 4.93 8.47 -1.92
N HIS A 80 4.92 8.36 -0.59
CA HIS A 80 3.74 8.69 0.20
C HIS A 80 3.34 10.15 0.04
N LYS A 81 4.29 11.06 0.06
CA LYS A 81 4.00 12.49 -0.15
C LYS A 81 3.58 12.77 -1.59
N PHE A 82 4.20 12.10 -2.55
CA PHE A 82 3.84 12.26 -3.96
C PHE A 82 2.39 11.84 -4.22
N MET A 83 1.96 10.73 -3.61
CA MET A 83 0.59 10.25 -3.73
C MET A 83 -0.39 10.97 -2.83
N ASN A 84 0.11 11.75 -1.89
CA ASN A 84 -0.70 12.34 -0.82
C ASN A 84 -1.48 11.25 -0.05
N CYS A 85 -0.78 10.18 0.30
CA CYS A 85 -1.36 9.01 0.93
C CYS A 85 -0.45 8.53 2.05
N ASP A 86 -1.02 8.24 3.20
CA ASP A 86 -0.27 7.76 4.36
C ASP A 86 -0.45 6.26 4.62
N LEU A 87 -1.19 5.57 3.77
CA LEU A 87 -1.41 4.13 3.89
C LEU A 87 -0.12 3.35 3.63
N PRO A 88 0.03 2.15 4.22
CA PRO A 88 1.12 1.26 3.83
C PRO A 88 1.09 0.95 2.34
N ILE A 89 2.25 0.87 1.72
CA ILE A 89 2.39 0.59 0.30
C ILE A 89 3.27 -0.65 0.13
N LEU A 90 2.74 -1.65 -0.58
CA LEU A 90 3.53 -2.81 -1.01
C LEU A 90 4.01 -2.55 -2.42
N SER A 91 5.33 -2.59 -2.61
CA SER A 91 5.93 -2.33 -3.91
C SER A 91 6.38 -3.62 -4.55
N LEU A 92 6.03 -3.80 -5.81
CA LEU A 92 6.45 -4.95 -6.60
C LEU A 92 7.46 -4.52 -7.65
N ILE A 93 8.38 -5.44 -7.98
CA ILE A 93 9.31 -5.28 -9.08
C ILE A 93 9.05 -6.43 -10.04
N HIS A 94 8.70 -6.09 -11.28
CA HIS A 94 8.57 -7.08 -12.35
C HIS A 94 9.92 -7.27 -13.02
N ILE A 95 10.31 -8.50 -13.12
CA ILE A 95 11.54 -8.88 -13.80
C ILE A 95 11.19 -9.36 -15.21
#